data_75e7da1d79f7cb22920f7338faf4d8bc
#
_entry.id   75e7da1d79f7cb22920f7338faf4d8bc
#
_cell.length_a   1.000
_cell.length_b   1.000
_cell.length_c   1.000
_cell.angle_alpha   90.00
_cell.angle_beta   90.00
_cell.angle_gamma   90.00
#
_symmetry.space_group_name_H-M   'P 1'
#
loop_
_entity.id
_entity.type
_entity.pdbx_description
1 polymer ?
#
loop_
_entity_poly.entity_id
_entity_poly.type
_entity_poly.pdbx_seq_one_letter_code
_entity_poly.pdbx_strand_id
1 'polypeptide(L)'
;MTSLFDVGKSAIQAYRQSLSVTGQNIANINTDGYVRREADLKEVTASQGGITSIANQSGLGVRVADIRRSFDALLTSRKLSASANFEQTDSFLKQVEKLENLLLPGDADLGTQIGNFFRSLNDIAAAPSDLAPRAVGLERGRSLADSFNTTAVQLEQLKSNTLQRTDEAINTLNTLADELASVNDKVLSASQSGKSPNALMDLRDKLIEDLSKLADVSVDYTDRG
;
A
#
# COMPACT_ATOMS: atom_id res chain seq x y z
N MET A 1 7.28 -53.10 15.79
CA MET A 1 5.86 -53.13 15.38
C MET A 1 5.20 -51.87 15.90
N THR A 2 4.85 -50.96 15.05
CA THR A 2 4.02 -49.82 15.43
C THR A 2 2.64 -50.33 15.76
N SER A 3 2.15 -50.05 16.94
CA SER A 3 0.82 -50.48 17.35
C SER A 3 -0.23 -49.61 16.66
N LEU A 4 -1.41 -50.14 16.38
CA LEU A 4 -2.57 -49.39 15.89
C LEU A 4 -2.83 -48.15 16.78
N PHE A 5 -2.47 -48.20 18.05
CA PHE A 5 -2.55 -47.13 19.00
C PHE A 5 -1.58 -45.98 18.68
N ASP A 6 -0.36 -46.27 18.23
CA ASP A 6 0.63 -45.25 17.85
C ASP A 6 0.19 -44.51 16.59
N VAL A 7 -0.40 -45.20 15.61
CA VAL A 7 -0.99 -44.63 14.41
C VAL A 7 -2.15 -43.68 14.79
N GLY A 8 -3.06 -44.13 15.68
CA GLY A 8 -4.16 -43.33 16.19
C GLY A 8 -3.68 -42.10 16.94
N LYS A 9 -2.67 -42.21 17.79
CA LYS A 9 -2.06 -41.10 18.52
C LYS A 9 -1.43 -40.08 17.57
N SER A 10 -0.72 -40.50 16.54
CA SER A 10 -0.12 -39.59 15.55
C SER A 10 -1.18 -38.83 14.77
N ALA A 11 -2.28 -39.49 14.39
CA ALA A 11 -3.41 -38.86 13.71
C ALA A 11 -4.07 -37.78 14.58
N ILE A 12 -4.35 -38.10 15.85
CA ILE A 12 -4.95 -37.12 16.79
C ILE A 12 -4.03 -35.92 16.97
N GLN A 13 -2.71 -36.11 17.08
CA GLN A 13 -1.76 -35.00 17.21
C GLN A 13 -1.72 -34.13 15.97
N ALA A 14 -1.68 -34.73 14.78
CA ALA A 14 -1.66 -34.02 13.51
C ALA A 14 -2.95 -33.18 13.29
N TYR A 15 -4.12 -33.79 13.57
CA TYR A 15 -5.40 -33.08 13.45
C TYR A 15 -5.60 -31.99 14.50
N ARG A 16 -5.11 -32.16 15.73
CA ARG A 16 -5.11 -31.08 16.73
C ARG A 16 -4.27 -29.89 16.28
N GLN A 17 -3.12 -30.13 15.66
CA GLN A 17 -2.29 -29.06 15.11
C GLN A 17 -2.98 -28.37 13.93
N SER A 18 -3.60 -29.15 13.03
CA SER A 18 -4.40 -28.62 11.91
C SER A 18 -5.56 -27.76 12.40
N LEU A 19 -6.27 -28.20 13.43
CA LEU A 19 -7.37 -27.44 14.05
C LEU A 19 -6.85 -26.15 14.72
N SER A 20 -5.67 -26.19 15.34
CA SER A 20 -5.03 -25.00 15.89
C SER A 20 -4.71 -23.97 14.81
N VAL A 21 -4.21 -24.40 13.63
CA VAL A 21 -3.97 -23.53 12.48
C VAL A 21 -5.27 -22.90 11.97
N THR A 22 -6.35 -23.69 11.89
CA THR A 22 -7.68 -23.19 11.53
C THR A 22 -8.16 -22.15 12.53
N GLY A 23 -8.00 -22.39 13.83
CA GLY A 23 -8.33 -21.43 14.88
C GLY A 23 -7.53 -20.12 14.76
N GLN A 24 -6.23 -20.21 14.45
CA GLN A 24 -5.38 -19.04 14.17
C GLN A 24 -5.87 -18.25 12.95
N ASN A 25 -6.27 -18.94 11.88
CA ASN A 25 -6.82 -18.30 10.69
C ASN A 25 -8.11 -17.53 11.00
N ILE A 26 -9.01 -18.14 11.80
CA ILE A 26 -10.26 -17.49 12.23
C ILE A 26 -9.97 -16.29 13.13
N ALA A 27 -9.08 -16.44 14.10
CA ALA A 27 -8.71 -15.36 15.02
C ALA A 27 -8.08 -14.15 14.30
N ASN A 28 -7.36 -14.39 13.21
CA ASN A 28 -6.63 -13.36 12.46
C ASN A 28 -7.29 -12.94 11.15
N ILE A 29 -8.55 -13.30 10.90
CA ILE A 29 -9.24 -13.00 9.63
C ILE A 29 -9.29 -11.50 9.30
N ASN A 30 -9.30 -10.65 10.32
CA ASN A 30 -9.31 -9.20 10.21
C ASN A 30 -7.95 -8.56 10.57
N THR A 31 -6.89 -9.34 10.72
CA THR A 31 -5.56 -8.82 10.98
C THR A 31 -4.91 -8.42 9.65
N ASP A 32 -4.58 -7.15 9.51
CA ASP A 32 -3.94 -6.63 8.29
C ASP A 32 -2.59 -7.31 8.04
N GLY A 33 -2.34 -7.71 6.79
CA GLY A 33 -1.12 -8.42 6.40
C GLY A 33 -1.10 -9.92 6.75
N TYR A 34 -2.09 -10.46 7.47
CA TYR A 34 -2.14 -11.88 7.77
C TYR A 34 -2.50 -12.71 6.53
N VAL A 35 -1.68 -13.70 6.22
CA VAL A 35 -1.94 -14.67 5.14
C VAL A 35 -2.41 -15.99 5.75
N ARG A 36 -3.52 -16.54 5.23
CA ARG A 36 -4.08 -17.82 5.65
C ARG A 36 -3.01 -18.91 5.61
N ARG A 37 -2.98 -19.75 6.64
CA ARG A 37 -2.05 -20.85 6.79
C ARG A 37 -2.76 -22.19 6.64
N GLU A 38 -2.02 -23.19 6.15
CA GLU A 38 -2.50 -24.55 5.97
C GLU A 38 -1.45 -25.53 6.50
N ALA A 39 -1.92 -26.55 7.22
CA ALA A 39 -1.06 -27.60 7.74
C ALA A 39 -0.84 -28.67 6.64
N ASP A 40 0.38 -28.87 6.20
CA ASP A 40 0.77 -29.91 5.26
C ASP A 40 0.93 -31.25 5.99
N LEU A 41 -0.02 -32.14 5.77
CA LEU A 41 -0.04 -33.45 6.40
C LEU A 41 0.71 -34.44 5.50
N LYS A 42 1.72 -35.15 6.08
CA LYS A 42 2.47 -36.19 5.38
C LYS A 42 2.46 -37.48 6.17
N GLU A 43 2.46 -38.58 5.43
CA GLU A 43 2.65 -39.89 6.00
C GLU A 43 4.03 -39.98 6.67
N VAL A 44 4.11 -40.70 7.79
CA VAL A 44 5.37 -41.04 8.43
C VAL A 44 5.90 -42.31 7.78
N THR A 45 6.96 -42.16 6.98
CA THR A 45 7.67 -43.29 6.36
C THR A 45 8.90 -43.65 7.20
N ALA A 46 9.18 -44.94 7.37
CA ALA A 46 10.40 -45.38 8.05
C ALA A 46 11.62 -45.09 7.16
N SER A 47 12.37 -44.07 7.52
CA SER A 47 13.65 -43.70 6.92
C SER A 47 14.74 -43.94 7.95
N GLN A 48 15.12 -45.24 8.16
CA GLN A 48 16.38 -45.52 8.85
C GLN A 48 16.98 -46.83 8.36
N GLY A 49 18.13 -46.71 7.70
CA GLY A 49 19.29 -47.60 7.64
C GLY A 49 19.05 -49.10 7.78
N GLY A 50 18.68 -49.71 6.71
CA GLY A 50 18.64 -51.17 6.62
C GLY A 50 17.90 -51.56 5.36
N ILE A 51 18.48 -52.44 4.55
CA ILE A 51 17.94 -52.98 3.31
C ILE A 51 16.65 -53.76 3.63
N THR A 52 15.54 -53.05 3.75
CA THR A 52 14.20 -53.64 3.77
C THR A 52 13.36 -52.96 2.71
N SER A 53 12.79 -53.75 1.81
CA SER A 53 12.00 -53.26 0.68
C SER A 53 10.88 -52.35 1.17
N ILE A 54 10.87 -51.15 0.66
CA ILE A 54 9.88 -50.06 0.91
C ILE A 54 8.44 -50.52 0.62
N ALA A 55 8.28 -51.63 -0.13
CA ALA A 55 7.00 -52.13 -0.61
C ALA A 55 6.05 -52.71 0.45
N ASN A 56 6.49 -52.97 1.68
CA ASN A 56 5.67 -53.64 2.71
C ASN A 56 5.56 -52.91 4.05
N GLN A 57 5.95 -51.61 4.13
CA GLN A 57 5.70 -50.81 5.32
C GLN A 57 4.42 -50.00 5.14
N SER A 58 3.31 -50.57 5.54
CA SER A 58 2.04 -49.83 5.72
C SER A 58 2.19 -48.79 6.80
N GLY A 59 1.66 -47.59 6.53
CA GLY A 59 1.77 -46.32 7.18
C GLY A 59 2.03 -46.32 8.67
N LEU A 60 3.10 -45.66 9.09
CA LEU A 60 3.49 -45.48 10.49
C LEU A 60 2.70 -44.35 11.17
N GLY A 61 1.68 -43.83 10.46
CA GLY A 61 0.85 -42.76 10.92
C GLY A 61 1.03 -41.48 10.07
N VAL A 62 0.55 -40.36 10.58
CA VAL A 62 0.57 -39.07 9.93
C VAL A 62 1.22 -38.01 10.82
N ARG A 63 1.92 -37.06 10.22
CA ARG A 63 2.47 -35.88 10.91
C ARG A 63 2.20 -34.64 10.12
N VAL A 64 2.16 -33.48 10.80
CA VAL A 64 2.29 -32.19 10.15
C VAL A 64 3.75 -32.01 9.74
N ALA A 65 4.01 -31.94 8.45
CA ALA A 65 5.35 -31.77 7.91
C ALA A 65 5.76 -30.29 7.95
N ASP A 66 4.81 -29.41 7.63
CA ASP A 66 5.03 -27.97 7.59
C ASP A 66 3.70 -27.22 7.75
N ILE A 67 3.77 -25.94 8.06
CA ILE A 67 2.61 -25.02 8.05
C ILE A 67 2.92 -23.96 6.99
N ARG A 68 2.24 -24.05 5.86
CA ARG A 68 2.47 -23.21 4.70
C ARG A 68 1.48 -22.05 4.65
N ARG A 69 1.92 -20.93 4.09
CA ARG A 69 1.07 -19.80 3.72
C ARG A 69 0.35 -20.10 2.40
N SER A 70 -0.92 -19.74 2.31
CA SER A 70 -1.69 -19.76 1.06
C SER A 70 -1.37 -18.47 0.28
N PHE A 71 -0.21 -18.43 -0.36
CA PHE A 71 0.33 -17.26 -1.04
C PHE A 71 0.40 -17.48 -2.54
N ASP A 72 -0.07 -16.51 -3.31
CA ASP A 72 -0.01 -16.48 -4.78
C ASP A 72 0.79 -15.24 -5.22
N ALA A 73 2.01 -15.49 -5.74
CA ALA A 73 2.93 -14.43 -6.14
C ALA A 73 2.38 -13.58 -7.29
N LEU A 74 1.69 -14.23 -8.28
CA LEU A 74 1.13 -13.51 -9.42
C LEU A 74 -0.03 -12.60 -9.00
N LEU A 75 -0.93 -13.11 -8.16
CA LEU A 75 -2.05 -12.32 -7.65
C LEU A 75 -1.55 -11.17 -6.78
N THR A 76 -0.55 -11.42 -5.94
CA THR A 76 0.09 -10.38 -5.11
C THR A 76 0.75 -9.31 -5.97
N SER A 77 1.52 -9.67 -6.98
CA SER A 77 2.14 -8.70 -7.90
C SER A 77 1.09 -7.82 -8.60
N ARG A 78 -0.01 -8.42 -9.08
CA ARG A 78 -1.12 -7.67 -9.67
C ARG A 78 -1.79 -6.73 -8.68
N LYS A 79 -1.99 -7.18 -7.42
CA LYS A 79 -2.52 -6.33 -6.34
C LYS A 79 -1.61 -5.13 -6.09
N LEU A 80 -0.29 -5.33 -6.00
CA LEU A 80 0.68 -4.26 -5.78
C LEU A 80 0.66 -3.23 -6.90
N SER A 81 0.69 -3.66 -8.17
CA SER A 81 0.62 -2.75 -9.32
C SER A 81 -0.72 -1.99 -9.36
N ALA A 82 -1.83 -2.65 -9.07
CA ALA A 82 -3.13 -1.99 -9.02
C ALA A 82 -3.22 -0.96 -7.89
N SER A 83 -2.65 -1.28 -6.71
CA SER A 83 -2.57 -0.36 -5.57
C SER A 83 -1.71 0.86 -5.90
N ALA A 84 -0.52 0.67 -6.49
CA ALA A 84 0.36 1.76 -6.90
C ALA A 84 -0.33 2.71 -7.91
N ASN A 85 -0.97 2.15 -8.94
CA ASN A 85 -1.71 2.94 -9.94
C ASN A 85 -2.90 3.71 -9.32
N PHE A 86 -3.60 3.09 -8.37
CA PHE A 86 -4.70 3.74 -7.67
C PHE A 86 -4.19 4.93 -6.83
N GLU A 87 -3.17 4.72 -6.01
CA GLU A 87 -2.61 5.78 -5.14
C GLU A 87 -1.98 6.93 -5.96
N GLN A 88 -1.31 6.61 -7.08
CA GLN A 88 -0.80 7.62 -8.01
C GLN A 88 -1.93 8.48 -8.57
N THR A 89 -3.00 7.85 -9.07
CA THR A 89 -4.13 8.54 -9.68
C THR A 89 -4.90 9.35 -8.65
N ASP A 90 -5.17 8.80 -7.47
CA ASP A 90 -5.87 9.45 -6.37
C ASP A 90 -5.08 10.66 -5.85
N SER A 91 -3.76 10.51 -5.66
CA SER A 91 -2.90 11.62 -5.26
C SER A 91 -2.86 12.74 -6.30
N PHE A 92 -2.77 12.39 -7.58
CA PHE A 92 -2.82 13.37 -8.67
C PHE A 92 -4.15 14.10 -8.69
N LEU A 93 -5.28 13.38 -8.63
CA LEU A 93 -6.63 13.95 -8.61
C LEU A 93 -6.80 14.94 -7.45
N LYS A 94 -6.38 14.55 -6.24
CA LYS A 94 -6.43 15.42 -5.06
C LYS A 94 -5.64 16.72 -5.21
N GLN A 95 -4.50 16.69 -5.94
CA GLN A 95 -3.74 17.92 -6.19
C GLN A 95 -4.42 18.79 -7.26
N VAL A 96 -4.99 18.17 -8.31
CA VAL A 96 -5.76 18.89 -9.33
C VAL A 96 -7.00 19.53 -8.74
N GLU A 97 -7.75 18.83 -7.88
CA GLU A 97 -8.91 19.40 -7.16
C GLU A 97 -8.55 20.62 -6.30
N LYS A 98 -7.39 20.58 -5.62
CA LYS A 98 -6.90 21.74 -4.86
C LYS A 98 -6.59 22.92 -5.78
N LEU A 99 -5.96 22.65 -6.93
CA LEU A 99 -5.66 23.68 -7.92
C LEU A 99 -6.94 24.25 -8.53
N GLU A 100 -7.92 23.40 -8.84
CA GLU A 100 -9.23 23.81 -9.35
C GLU A 100 -9.95 24.70 -8.33
N ASN A 101 -10.04 24.28 -7.08
CA ASN A 101 -10.65 25.05 -6.00
C ASN A 101 -9.95 26.40 -5.77
N LEU A 102 -8.66 26.49 -6.09
CA LEU A 102 -7.91 27.74 -5.99
C LEU A 102 -8.19 28.70 -7.15
N LEU A 103 -8.37 28.17 -8.36
CA LEU A 103 -8.50 28.96 -9.59
C LEU A 103 -9.95 29.27 -9.97
N LEU A 104 -10.92 28.47 -9.50
CA LEU A 104 -12.35 28.55 -9.84
C LEU A 104 -13.26 28.77 -8.61
N PRO A 105 -12.99 29.70 -7.71
CA PRO A 105 -13.85 29.91 -6.54
C PRO A 105 -14.99 30.90 -6.82
N GLY A 106 -16.00 30.51 -7.59
CA GLY A 106 -17.30 31.21 -7.67
C GLY A 106 -17.26 32.64 -8.22
N ASP A 107 -18.20 33.52 -7.75
CA ASP A 107 -18.43 34.87 -8.28
C ASP A 107 -17.24 35.84 -8.12
N ALA A 108 -16.23 35.49 -7.32
CA ALA A 108 -15.03 36.29 -7.09
C ALA A 108 -13.79 35.75 -7.81
N ASP A 109 -13.97 34.83 -8.78
CA ASP A 109 -12.87 34.27 -9.53
C ASP A 109 -12.08 35.31 -10.34
N LEU A 110 -10.82 34.97 -10.64
CA LEU A 110 -9.91 35.83 -11.37
C LEU A 110 -10.47 36.19 -12.76
N GLY A 111 -11.15 35.25 -13.45
CA GLY A 111 -11.78 35.48 -14.75
C GLY A 111 -12.91 36.51 -14.67
N THR A 112 -13.79 36.37 -13.68
CA THR A 112 -14.86 37.36 -13.42
C THR A 112 -14.29 38.72 -13.09
N GLN A 113 -13.23 38.83 -12.30
CA GLN A 113 -12.58 40.09 -11.98
C GLN A 113 -11.91 40.76 -13.20
N ILE A 114 -11.24 39.95 -14.05
CA ILE A 114 -10.71 40.43 -15.34
C ILE A 114 -11.86 40.99 -16.19
N GLY A 115 -12.96 40.26 -16.33
CA GLY A 115 -14.13 40.70 -17.08
C GLY A 115 -14.74 42.01 -16.53
N ASN A 116 -14.82 42.14 -15.21
CA ASN A 116 -15.31 43.36 -14.54
C ASN A 116 -14.39 44.56 -14.79
N PHE A 117 -13.08 44.36 -14.74
CA PHE A 117 -12.10 45.39 -15.04
C PHE A 117 -12.28 45.93 -16.48
N PHE A 118 -12.30 45.02 -17.49
CA PHE A 118 -12.49 45.42 -18.89
C PHE A 118 -13.86 46.09 -19.15
N ARG A 119 -14.92 45.64 -18.47
CA ARG A 119 -16.21 46.34 -18.55
C ARG A 119 -16.11 47.79 -18.02
N SER A 120 -15.43 47.98 -16.89
CA SER A 120 -15.25 49.36 -16.34
C SER A 120 -14.44 50.25 -17.26
N LEU A 121 -13.50 49.72 -18.07
CA LEU A 121 -12.80 50.50 -19.07
C LEU A 121 -13.75 50.94 -20.22
N ASN A 122 -14.68 50.07 -20.63
CA ASN A 122 -15.70 50.44 -21.61
C ASN A 122 -16.63 51.52 -21.08
N ASP A 123 -17.02 51.50 -19.78
CA ASP A 123 -17.82 52.53 -19.16
C ASP A 123 -17.08 53.89 -19.14
N ILE A 124 -15.77 53.90 -18.89
CA ILE A 124 -14.92 55.07 -18.98
C ILE A 124 -14.89 55.59 -20.42
N ALA A 125 -14.77 54.70 -21.41
CA ALA A 125 -14.75 55.12 -22.83
C ALA A 125 -16.09 55.73 -23.28
N ALA A 126 -17.22 55.26 -22.74
CA ALA A 126 -18.54 55.78 -23.04
C ALA A 126 -18.79 57.18 -22.41
N ALA A 127 -18.18 57.50 -21.27
CA ALA A 127 -18.35 58.77 -20.56
C ALA A 127 -16.98 59.34 -20.07
N PRO A 128 -16.09 59.75 -20.97
CA PRO A 128 -14.70 60.06 -20.64
C PRO A 128 -14.51 61.28 -19.75
N SER A 129 -15.49 62.17 -19.66
CA SER A 129 -15.46 63.39 -18.81
C SER A 129 -16.03 63.16 -17.41
N ASP A 130 -16.67 62.00 -17.17
CA ASP A 130 -17.26 61.67 -15.88
C ASP A 130 -16.19 61.04 -14.94
N LEU A 131 -16.17 61.55 -13.70
CA LEU A 131 -15.24 61.07 -12.67
C LEU A 131 -15.69 59.76 -12.03
N ALA A 132 -16.99 59.44 -12.02
CA ALA A 132 -17.55 58.29 -11.37
C ALA A 132 -17.09 56.95 -12.06
N PRO A 133 -17.20 56.78 -13.40
CA PRO A 133 -16.65 55.59 -14.07
C PRO A 133 -15.14 55.44 -13.89
N ARG A 134 -14.38 56.55 -13.84
CA ARG A 134 -12.93 56.52 -13.61
C ARG A 134 -12.58 56.00 -12.21
N ALA A 135 -13.32 56.42 -11.16
CA ALA A 135 -13.15 55.95 -9.80
C ALA A 135 -13.45 54.45 -9.69
N VAL A 136 -14.53 53.96 -10.34
CA VAL A 136 -14.89 52.55 -10.41
C VAL A 136 -13.81 51.73 -11.16
N GLY A 137 -13.31 52.23 -12.31
CA GLY A 137 -12.25 51.54 -13.05
C GLY A 137 -10.96 51.41 -12.27
N LEU A 138 -10.58 52.46 -11.51
CA LEU A 138 -9.41 52.41 -10.64
C LEU A 138 -9.58 51.38 -9.52
N GLU A 139 -10.76 51.34 -8.89
CA GLU A 139 -11.06 50.35 -7.83
C GLU A 139 -11.10 48.93 -8.36
N ARG A 140 -11.66 48.67 -9.56
CA ARG A 140 -11.63 47.38 -10.23
C ARG A 140 -10.20 46.96 -10.57
N GLY A 141 -9.33 47.88 -11.00
CA GLY A 141 -7.92 47.63 -11.25
C GLY A 141 -7.16 47.25 -9.98
N ARG A 142 -7.42 47.92 -8.86
CA ARG A 142 -6.83 47.54 -7.57
C ARG A 142 -7.29 46.19 -7.11
N SER A 143 -8.59 45.91 -7.12
CA SER A 143 -9.17 44.64 -6.75
C SER A 143 -8.60 43.49 -7.60
N LEU A 144 -8.42 43.70 -8.90
CA LEU A 144 -7.80 42.71 -9.80
C LEU A 144 -6.34 42.47 -9.44
N ALA A 145 -5.56 43.51 -9.15
CA ALA A 145 -4.16 43.39 -8.72
C ALA A 145 -4.02 42.60 -7.40
N ASP A 146 -4.89 42.89 -6.43
CA ASP A 146 -4.93 42.21 -5.13
C ASP A 146 -5.31 40.75 -5.32
N SER A 147 -6.24 40.42 -6.22
CA SER A 147 -6.63 39.05 -6.54
C SER A 147 -5.47 38.27 -7.17
N PHE A 148 -4.75 38.86 -8.12
CA PHE A 148 -3.55 38.23 -8.69
C PHE A 148 -2.49 37.96 -7.63
N ASN A 149 -2.20 38.91 -6.77
CA ASN A 149 -1.23 38.75 -5.69
C ASN A 149 -1.65 37.62 -4.72
N THR A 150 -2.91 37.58 -4.33
CA THR A 150 -3.47 36.57 -3.44
C THR A 150 -3.37 35.19 -4.08
N THR A 151 -3.78 35.03 -5.34
CA THR A 151 -3.71 33.79 -6.08
C THR A 151 -2.25 33.30 -6.23
N ALA A 152 -1.31 34.23 -6.52
CA ALA A 152 0.11 33.90 -6.62
C ALA A 152 0.67 33.36 -5.30
N VAL A 153 0.34 33.99 -4.16
CA VAL A 153 0.74 33.53 -2.83
C VAL A 153 0.17 32.15 -2.53
N GLN A 154 -1.11 31.92 -2.86
CA GLN A 154 -1.76 30.63 -2.62
C GLN A 154 -1.19 29.51 -3.51
N LEU A 155 -0.82 29.80 -4.76
CA LEU A 155 -0.13 28.85 -5.65
C LEU A 155 1.26 28.48 -5.10
N GLU A 156 2.03 29.46 -4.63
CA GLU A 156 3.34 29.19 -4.03
C GLU A 156 3.19 28.36 -2.74
N GLN A 157 2.15 28.63 -1.93
CA GLN A 157 1.84 27.82 -0.76
C GLN A 157 1.45 26.39 -1.14
N LEU A 158 0.64 26.19 -2.17
CA LEU A 158 0.27 24.85 -2.67
C LEU A 158 1.50 24.09 -3.15
N LYS A 159 2.39 24.74 -3.89
CA LYS A 159 3.66 24.21 -4.34
C LYS A 159 4.56 23.80 -3.16
N SER A 160 4.73 24.69 -2.19
CA SER A 160 5.52 24.43 -0.99
C SER A 160 4.99 23.23 -0.20
N ASN A 161 3.67 23.16 0.01
CA ASN A 161 3.02 22.02 0.70
C ASN A 161 3.19 20.71 -0.09
N THR A 162 3.16 20.78 -1.42
CA THR A 162 3.37 19.59 -2.27
C THR A 162 4.79 19.07 -2.15
N LEU A 163 5.81 19.95 -2.17
CA LEU A 163 7.21 19.60 -1.97
C LEU A 163 7.44 18.99 -0.59
N GLN A 164 6.90 19.60 0.47
CA GLN A 164 7.02 19.07 1.82
C GLN A 164 6.43 17.65 1.92
N ARG A 165 5.24 17.41 1.35
CA ARG A 165 4.64 16.07 1.33
C ARG A 165 5.46 15.06 0.53
N THR A 166 6.15 15.52 -0.52
CA THR A 166 7.07 14.67 -1.28
C THR A 166 8.27 14.27 -0.42
N ASP A 167 8.86 15.20 0.32
CA ASP A 167 9.97 14.93 1.23
C ASP A 167 9.55 13.95 2.36
N GLU A 168 8.36 14.14 2.93
CA GLU A 168 7.79 13.23 3.94
C GLU A 168 7.58 11.82 3.36
N ALA A 169 7.08 11.70 2.12
CA ALA A 169 6.90 10.41 1.45
C ALA A 169 8.24 9.72 1.18
N ILE A 170 9.27 10.46 0.76
CA ILE A 170 10.63 9.93 0.55
C ILE A 170 11.22 9.41 1.88
N ASN A 171 11.08 10.16 2.97
CA ASN A 171 11.56 9.73 4.29
C ASN A 171 10.84 8.46 4.76
N THR A 172 9.53 8.38 4.56
CA THR A 172 8.74 7.18 4.88
C THR A 172 9.19 5.99 4.04
N LEU A 173 9.40 6.18 2.73
CA LEU A 173 9.90 5.16 1.81
C LEU A 173 11.25 4.61 2.26
N ASN A 174 12.19 5.49 2.63
CA ASN A 174 13.51 5.07 3.14
C ASN A 174 13.38 4.24 4.42
N THR A 175 12.54 4.67 5.36
CA THR A 175 12.28 3.93 6.61
C THR A 175 11.71 2.53 6.32
N LEU A 176 10.70 2.43 5.47
CA LEU A 176 10.10 1.16 5.08
C LEU A 176 11.11 0.25 4.34
N ALA A 177 11.99 0.83 3.52
CA ALA A 177 13.04 0.08 2.83
C ALA A 177 14.08 -0.50 3.81
N ASP A 178 14.49 0.26 4.82
CA ASP A 178 15.40 -0.22 5.87
C ASP A 178 14.75 -1.33 6.72
N GLU A 179 13.47 -1.18 7.06
CA GLU A 179 12.71 -2.21 7.76
C GLU A 179 12.57 -3.48 6.91
N LEU A 180 12.27 -3.34 5.62
CA LEU A 180 12.17 -4.46 4.68
C LEU A 180 13.50 -5.21 4.57
N ALA A 181 14.63 -4.51 4.47
CA ALA A 181 15.96 -5.11 4.46
C ALA A 181 16.20 -5.93 5.74
N SER A 182 15.91 -5.35 6.91
CA SER A 182 16.03 -6.04 8.20
C SER A 182 15.13 -7.29 8.29
N VAL A 183 13.90 -7.22 7.78
CA VAL A 183 12.97 -8.36 7.77
C VAL A 183 13.44 -9.43 6.81
N ASN A 184 13.96 -9.07 5.63
CA ASN A 184 14.53 -10.03 4.67
C ASN A 184 15.69 -10.83 5.28
N ASP A 185 16.60 -10.17 6.00
CA ASP A 185 17.70 -10.85 6.70
C ASP A 185 17.18 -11.83 7.76
N LYS A 186 16.13 -11.47 8.49
CA LYS A 186 15.50 -12.36 9.48
C LYS A 186 14.79 -13.55 8.82
N VAL A 187 14.10 -13.32 7.68
CA VAL A 187 13.46 -14.38 6.89
C VAL A 187 14.53 -15.37 6.39
N LEU A 188 15.60 -14.86 5.82
CA LEU A 188 16.71 -15.70 5.33
C LEU A 188 17.32 -16.53 6.46
N SER A 189 17.64 -15.93 7.58
CA SER A 189 18.22 -16.62 8.76
C SER A 189 17.28 -17.67 9.34
N ALA A 190 15.98 -17.38 9.41
CA ALA A 190 14.99 -18.32 9.91
C ALA A 190 14.77 -19.50 8.93
N SER A 191 14.77 -19.24 7.63
CA SER A 191 14.60 -20.25 6.59
C SER A 191 15.77 -21.26 6.57
N GLN A 192 16.99 -20.80 6.86
CA GLN A 192 18.17 -21.66 7.00
C GLN A 192 18.06 -22.65 8.18
N SER A 193 17.26 -22.35 9.19
CA SER A 193 17.00 -23.25 10.33
C SER A 193 15.94 -24.32 10.06
N GLY A 194 15.42 -24.41 8.83
CA GLY A 194 14.44 -25.43 8.41
C GLY A 194 13.01 -25.18 8.91
N LYS A 195 12.71 -23.98 9.37
CA LYS A 195 11.35 -23.56 9.79
C LYS A 195 10.80 -22.53 8.82
N SER A 196 9.51 -22.63 8.50
CA SER A 196 8.81 -21.61 7.70
C SER A 196 8.52 -20.38 8.57
N PRO A 197 9.19 -19.24 8.35
CA PRO A 197 9.01 -18.03 9.17
C PRO A 197 7.77 -17.23 8.74
N ASN A 198 6.59 -17.87 8.78
CA ASN A 198 5.36 -17.34 8.21
C ASN A 198 5.01 -15.93 8.69
N ALA A 199 5.22 -15.61 9.97
CA ALA A 199 4.94 -14.27 10.51
C ALA A 199 5.91 -13.19 9.98
N LEU A 200 7.18 -13.54 9.76
CA LEU A 200 8.14 -12.62 9.15
C LEU A 200 7.84 -12.41 7.67
N MET A 201 7.38 -13.45 6.97
CA MET A 201 6.93 -13.32 5.58
C MET A 201 5.66 -12.48 5.46
N ASP A 202 4.71 -12.59 6.41
CA ASP A 202 3.53 -11.73 6.46
C ASP A 202 3.93 -10.26 6.67
N LEU A 203 4.87 -9.99 7.59
CA LEU A 203 5.41 -8.66 7.84
C LEU A 203 6.13 -8.10 6.60
N ARG A 204 6.96 -8.92 5.93
CA ARG A 204 7.65 -8.55 4.69
C ARG A 204 6.65 -8.12 3.61
N ASP A 205 5.63 -8.95 3.37
CA ASP A 205 4.64 -8.68 2.34
C ASP A 205 3.82 -7.44 2.67
N LYS A 206 3.55 -7.17 3.94
CA LYS A 206 2.91 -5.93 4.41
C LYS A 206 3.78 -4.69 4.14
N LEU A 207 5.09 -4.76 4.43
CA LEU A 207 6.03 -3.66 4.13
C LEU A 207 6.12 -3.39 2.62
N ILE A 208 6.12 -4.44 1.79
CA ILE A 208 6.09 -4.31 0.33
C ILE A 208 4.77 -3.65 -0.14
N GLU A 209 3.64 -4.02 0.45
CA GLU A 209 2.34 -3.38 0.18
C GLU A 209 2.36 -1.89 0.56
N ASP A 210 2.91 -1.54 1.71
CA ASP A 210 3.01 -0.15 2.13
C ASP A 210 3.99 0.67 1.27
N LEU A 211 5.10 0.06 0.81
CA LEU A 211 5.99 0.65 -0.20
C LEU A 211 5.27 0.89 -1.53
N SER A 212 4.43 -0.06 -1.97
CA SER A 212 3.69 0.05 -3.24
C SER A 212 2.68 1.20 -3.27
N LYS A 213 2.25 1.70 -2.11
CA LYS A 213 1.40 2.90 -2.01
C LYS A 213 2.17 4.21 -2.24
N LEU A 214 3.49 4.18 -2.09
CA LEU A 214 4.35 5.35 -2.22
C LEU A 214 5.13 5.36 -3.55
N ALA A 215 5.43 4.18 -4.10
CA ALA A 215 6.21 4.03 -5.33
C ALA A 215 5.77 2.78 -6.10
N ASP A 216 6.03 2.76 -7.39
CA ASP A 216 5.88 1.54 -8.19
C ASP A 216 6.97 0.53 -7.83
N VAL A 217 6.56 -0.62 -7.30
CA VAL A 217 7.45 -1.65 -6.75
C VAL A 217 7.30 -2.94 -7.56
N SER A 218 8.40 -3.43 -8.10
CA SER A 218 8.51 -4.76 -8.69
C SER A 218 9.15 -5.73 -7.69
N VAL A 219 8.55 -6.90 -7.50
CA VAL A 219 9.03 -7.89 -6.53
C VAL A 219 9.32 -9.20 -7.24
N ASP A 220 10.57 -9.65 -7.14
CA ASP A 220 10.98 -10.97 -7.58
C ASP A 220 11.16 -11.90 -6.37
N TYR A 221 10.31 -12.92 -6.29
CA TYR A 221 10.41 -13.93 -5.25
C TYR A 221 11.40 -15.02 -5.66
N THR A 222 12.43 -15.24 -4.87
CA THR A 222 13.37 -16.33 -5.07
C THR A 222 12.90 -17.59 -4.34
N ASP A 223 13.42 -18.77 -4.75
CA ASP A 223 13.10 -20.06 -4.10
C ASP A 223 13.44 -20.11 -2.59
N ARG A 224 14.18 -19.16 -2.10
CA ARG A 224 14.59 -19.05 -0.69
C ARG A 224 13.79 -18.01 0.12
N GLY A 225 12.78 -17.43 -0.48
CA GLY A 225 11.86 -16.44 0.15
C GLY A 225 11.92 -15.05 -0.42
#